data_dfc4092bbce03862b9f79492ab717b0f
#
_entry.id   dfc4092bbce03862b9f79492ab717b0f
#
_cell.length_a   1.000
_cell.length_b   1.000
_cell.length_c   1.000
_cell.angle_alpha   90.00
_cell.angle_beta   90.00
_cell.angle_gamma   90.00
#
_symmetry.space_group_name_H-M   'P 1'
#
loop_
_entity.id
_entity.type
_entity.pdbx_description
1 polymer ?
#
loop_
_entity_poly.entity_id
_entity_poly.type
_entity_poly.pdbx_seq_one_letter_code
_entity_poly.pdbx_strand_id
1 'polypeptide(L)'
;MTHLVFVYGTLRKNESNHFYLDDAEFIGNFTTPPNFALFDLGRYPAIIEGKQCIVGEVYAINDDILEQLDRLEDIPIEYRRESINTPFGLAWTYLYQDTRQLRKPIESGDWCLR
;
A
#
# COMPACT_ATOMS: atom_id res chain seq x y z
N MET A 1 16.44 1.93 -12.42
CA MET A 1 15.34 1.09 -12.89
C MET A 1 14.03 1.60 -12.35
N THR A 2 12.97 1.55 -13.13
CA THR A 2 11.66 2.07 -12.71
C THR A 2 10.79 0.93 -12.20
N HIS A 3 10.12 1.17 -11.09
CA HIS A 3 9.15 0.24 -10.50
C HIS A 3 7.81 0.93 -10.37
N LEU A 4 6.72 0.15 -10.36
CA LEU A 4 5.42 0.64 -9.93
C LEU A 4 5.17 0.20 -8.50
N VAL A 5 4.52 1.06 -7.71
CA VAL A 5 4.08 0.75 -6.35
C VAL A 5 2.61 1.13 -6.18
N PHE A 6 1.85 0.23 -5.58
CA PHE A 6 0.46 0.49 -5.19
C PHE A 6 0.44 0.86 -3.72
N VAL A 7 -0.04 2.06 -3.42
CA VAL A 7 -0.12 2.60 -2.06
C VAL A 7 -1.58 2.76 -1.66
N TYR A 8 -1.92 2.32 -0.46
CA TYR A 8 -3.32 2.27 0.00
C TYR A 8 -3.54 3.00 1.33
N GLY A 9 -2.50 3.56 1.92
CA GLY A 9 -2.55 4.15 3.26
C GLY A 9 -1.85 5.49 3.37
N THR A 10 -0.92 5.60 4.32
CA THR A 10 -0.26 6.87 4.65
C THR A 10 0.63 7.44 3.55
N LEU A 11 0.95 6.64 2.54
CA LEU A 11 1.70 7.09 1.35
C LEU A 11 0.79 7.75 0.30
N ARG A 12 -0.52 7.63 0.43
CA ARG A 12 -1.46 8.24 -0.52
C ARG A 12 -1.39 9.76 -0.48
N LYS A 13 -1.84 10.39 -1.58
CA LYS A 13 -1.88 11.85 -1.70
C LYS A 13 -2.62 12.46 -0.51
N ASN A 14 -2.04 13.52 0.07
CA ASN A 14 -2.53 14.25 1.23
C ASN A 14 -2.41 13.48 2.56
N GLU A 15 -1.76 12.33 2.57
CA GLU A 15 -1.52 11.57 3.80
C GLU A 15 -0.13 11.86 4.37
N SER A 16 0.08 11.46 5.63
CA SER A 16 1.27 11.86 6.41
C SER A 16 2.61 11.48 5.81
N ASN A 17 2.69 10.35 5.09
CA ASN A 17 3.94 9.86 4.51
C ASN A 17 4.05 10.10 3.01
N HIS A 18 3.15 10.87 2.42
CA HIS A 18 3.15 11.09 0.97
C HIS A 18 4.45 11.73 0.48
N PHE A 19 5.15 12.48 1.33
CA PHE A 19 6.41 13.13 0.99
C PHE A 19 7.49 12.14 0.49
N TYR A 20 7.42 10.86 0.88
CA TYR A 20 8.32 9.84 0.33
C TYR A 20 8.21 9.69 -1.18
N LEU A 21 7.07 10.12 -1.74
CA LEU A 21 6.77 10.03 -3.18
C LEU A 21 6.90 11.36 -3.92
N ASP A 22 7.56 12.36 -3.31
CA ASP A 22 7.71 13.68 -3.94
C ASP A 22 8.38 13.62 -5.31
N ASP A 23 9.36 12.73 -5.48
CA ASP A 23 10.08 12.54 -6.74
C ASP A 23 9.48 11.41 -7.60
N ALA A 24 8.34 10.88 -7.20
CA ALA A 24 7.66 9.82 -7.94
C ALA A 24 6.66 10.40 -8.93
N GLU A 25 6.34 9.62 -9.94
CA GLU A 25 5.31 9.98 -10.91
C GLU A 25 3.98 9.32 -10.55
N PHE A 26 2.91 10.10 -10.41
CA PHE A 26 1.57 9.54 -10.23
C PHE A 26 1.12 8.92 -11.56
N ILE A 27 0.76 7.64 -11.53
CA ILE A 27 0.32 6.90 -12.71
C ILE A 27 -1.20 6.85 -12.79
N GLY A 28 -1.88 6.58 -11.68
CA GLY A 28 -3.33 6.55 -11.67
C GLY A 28 -3.90 6.00 -10.38
N ASN A 29 -5.21 6.18 -10.23
CA ASN A 29 -5.97 5.54 -9.15
C ASN A 29 -6.23 4.07 -9.52
N PHE A 30 -6.34 3.22 -8.52
CA PHE A 30 -6.62 1.82 -8.73
C PHE A 30 -7.37 1.24 -7.54
N THR A 31 -8.38 0.42 -7.82
CA THR A 31 -9.07 -0.38 -6.82
C THR A 31 -8.82 -1.85 -7.13
N THR A 32 -8.31 -2.59 -6.16
CA THR A 32 -7.93 -3.98 -6.39
C THR A 32 -9.15 -4.87 -6.59
N PRO A 33 -8.97 -6.07 -7.20
CA PRO A 33 -9.95 -7.14 -7.09
C PRO A 33 -10.19 -7.51 -5.61
N PRO A 34 -11.24 -8.27 -5.28
CA PRO A 34 -11.59 -8.60 -3.89
C PRO A 34 -10.68 -9.69 -3.31
N ASN A 35 -9.39 -9.40 -3.24
CA ASN A 35 -8.36 -10.36 -2.80
C ASN A 35 -7.70 -9.98 -1.48
N PHE A 36 -8.11 -8.87 -0.85
CA PHE A 36 -7.46 -8.34 0.34
C PHE A 36 -8.47 -7.96 1.41
N ALA A 37 -7.98 -7.61 2.59
CA ALA A 37 -8.78 -7.03 3.66
C ALA A 37 -7.97 -5.91 4.32
N LEU A 38 -8.63 -4.77 4.59
CA LEU A 38 -7.99 -3.56 5.12
C LEU A 38 -8.31 -3.39 6.60
N PHE A 39 -7.29 -3.09 7.38
CA PHE A 39 -7.41 -2.88 8.84
C PHE A 39 -6.72 -1.59 9.25
N ASP A 40 -7.24 -0.97 10.31
CA ASP A 40 -6.67 0.23 10.92
C ASP A 40 -5.83 -0.19 12.14
N LEU A 41 -4.52 0.05 12.09
CA LEU A 41 -3.60 -0.20 13.21
C LEU A 41 -3.42 1.04 14.09
N GLY A 42 -4.19 2.10 13.83
CA GLY A 42 -4.11 3.36 14.54
C GLY A 42 -3.42 4.44 13.72
N ARG A 43 -2.12 4.36 13.58
CA ARG A 43 -1.33 5.37 12.84
C ARG A 43 -1.21 5.07 11.35
N TYR A 44 -1.41 3.82 10.96
CA TYR A 44 -1.25 3.36 9.59
C TYR A 44 -2.10 2.12 9.35
N PRO A 45 -2.41 1.82 8.09
CA PRO A 45 -3.22 0.65 7.77
C PRO A 45 -2.38 -0.59 7.54
N ALA A 46 -3.09 -1.73 7.54
CA ALA A 46 -2.52 -3.00 7.12
C ALA A 46 -3.48 -3.67 6.16
N ILE A 47 -2.95 -4.30 5.10
CA ILE A 47 -3.74 -5.23 4.29
C ILE A 47 -3.18 -6.64 4.44
N ILE A 48 -4.09 -7.59 4.40
CA ILE A 48 -3.80 -9.02 4.34
C ILE A 48 -4.63 -9.63 3.22
N GLU A 49 -4.46 -10.90 2.96
CA GLU A 49 -5.33 -11.63 2.04
C GLU A 49 -6.75 -11.67 2.60
N GLY A 50 -7.73 -11.53 1.71
CA GLY A 50 -9.14 -11.49 2.11
C GLY A 50 -10.06 -11.41 0.91
N LYS A 51 -11.24 -10.80 1.09
CA LYS A 51 -12.30 -10.76 0.08
C LYS A 51 -12.81 -9.34 -0.17
N GLN A 52 -11.97 -8.34 0.06
CA GLN A 52 -12.33 -6.94 -0.05
C GLN A 52 -11.51 -6.25 -1.15
N CYS A 53 -12.12 -5.33 -1.89
CA CYS A 53 -11.43 -4.46 -2.83
C CYS A 53 -10.78 -3.32 -2.05
N ILE A 54 -9.53 -2.98 -2.40
CA ILE A 54 -8.77 -1.94 -1.71
C ILE A 54 -8.54 -0.76 -2.66
N VAL A 55 -8.89 0.42 -2.20
CA VAL A 55 -8.72 1.68 -2.95
C VAL A 55 -7.33 2.26 -2.71
N GLY A 56 -6.66 2.66 -3.76
CA GLY A 56 -5.34 3.26 -3.64
C GLY A 56 -4.87 3.95 -4.92
N GLU A 57 -3.57 4.17 -4.97
CA GLU A 57 -2.91 4.90 -6.06
C GLU A 57 -1.66 4.18 -6.51
N VAL A 58 -1.34 4.28 -7.80
CA VAL A 58 -0.13 3.70 -8.37
C VAL A 58 0.84 4.80 -8.74
N TYR A 59 2.09 4.64 -8.34
CA TYR A 59 3.19 5.58 -8.63
C TYR A 59 4.35 4.85 -9.29
N ALA A 60 5.04 5.56 -10.20
CA ALA A 60 6.32 5.09 -10.75
C ALA A 60 7.45 5.64 -9.87
N ILE A 61 8.32 4.76 -9.41
CA ILE A 61 9.40 5.08 -8.48
C ILE A 61 10.72 4.50 -8.98
N ASN A 62 11.84 5.07 -8.49
CA ASN A 62 13.17 4.55 -8.77
C ASN A 62 13.62 3.60 -7.65
N ASP A 63 14.83 3.04 -7.81
CA ASP A 63 15.38 2.09 -6.84
C ASP A 63 15.57 2.73 -5.46
N ASP A 64 15.97 4.01 -5.40
CA ASP A 64 16.20 4.70 -4.13
C ASP A 64 14.90 4.88 -3.34
N ILE A 65 13.82 5.25 -4.02
CA ILE A 65 12.52 5.40 -3.38
C ILE A 65 12.03 4.04 -2.89
N LEU A 66 12.16 3.00 -3.71
CA LEU A 66 11.74 1.65 -3.31
C LEU A 66 12.48 1.20 -2.03
N GLU A 67 13.77 1.46 -1.95
CA GLU A 67 14.55 1.13 -0.75
C GLU A 67 14.03 1.89 0.48
N GLN A 68 13.72 3.17 0.33
CA GLN A 68 13.17 3.98 1.42
C GLN A 68 11.80 3.44 1.88
N LEU A 69 10.94 3.03 0.95
CA LEU A 69 9.64 2.44 1.30
C LEU A 69 9.82 1.10 2.01
N ASP A 70 10.75 0.27 1.58
CA ASP A 70 11.03 -1.00 2.24
C ASP A 70 11.47 -0.78 3.69
N ARG A 71 12.25 0.27 3.96
CA ARG A 71 12.65 0.62 5.33
C ARG A 71 11.47 1.13 6.14
N LEU A 72 10.65 1.99 5.56
CA LEU A 72 9.45 2.53 6.23
C LEU A 72 8.51 1.41 6.64
N GLU A 73 8.33 0.40 5.78
CA GLU A 73 7.43 -0.73 6.03
C GLU A 73 8.08 -1.85 6.84
N ASP A 74 9.34 -1.67 7.23
CA ASP A 74 10.09 -2.64 8.03
C ASP A 74 10.10 -4.04 7.40
N ILE A 75 10.50 -4.09 6.14
CA ILE A 75 10.63 -5.34 5.40
C ILE A 75 11.87 -6.10 5.88
N PRO A 76 11.82 -7.37 6.16
CA PRO A 76 10.71 -8.33 5.99
C PRO A 76 9.96 -8.63 7.30
N ILE A 77 10.12 -7.82 8.34
CA ILE A 77 9.64 -8.10 9.71
C ILE A 77 8.15 -7.79 9.85
N GLU A 78 7.79 -6.52 9.71
CA GLU A 78 6.41 -6.06 9.93
C GLU A 78 5.54 -6.32 8.71
N TYR A 79 6.04 -5.97 7.52
CA TYR A 79 5.37 -6.19 6.25
C TYR A 79 6.21 -7.06 5.33
N ARG A 80 5.59 -7.62 4.30
CA ARG A 80 6.26 -8.23 3.16
C ARG A 80 5.84 -7.50 1.89
N ARG A 81 6.76 -7.44 0.93
CA ARG A 81 6.49 -6.82 -0.36
C ARG A 81 6.12 -7.89 -1.38
N GLU A 82 4.97 -7.70 -2.04
CA GLU A 82 4.50 -8.59 -3.09
C GLU A 82 4.07 -7.80 -4.31
N SER A 83 4.10 -8.42 -5.48
CA SER A 83 3.63 -7.79 -6.71
C SER A 83 2.17 -8.14 -6.96
N ILE A 84 1.42 -7.16 -7.48
CA ILE A 84 0.04 -7.33 -7.89
C ILE A 84 -0.14 -6.84 -9.32
N ASN A 85 -1.13 -7.38 -10.03
CA ASN A 85 -1.48 -6.92 -11.37
C ASN A 85 -2.31 -5.64 -11.26
N THR A 86 -1.96 -4.66 -12.07
CA THR A 86 -2.74 -3.43 -12.23
C THR A 86 -2.93 -3.14 -13.71
N PRO A 87 -3.86 -2.25 -14.11
CA PRO A 87 -3.99 -1.84 -15.51
C PRO A 87 -2.73 -1.20 -16.09
N PHE A 88 -1.81 -0.77 -15.23
CA PHE A 88 -0.58 -0.09 -15.60
C PHE A 88 0.63 -1.03 -15.65
N GLY A 89 0.46 -2.29 -15.23
CA GLY A 89 1.51 -3.29 -15.11
C GLY A 89 1.61 -3.85 -13.70
N LEU A 90 2.63 -4.68 -13.47
CA LEU A 90 2.90 -5.23 -12.14
C LEU A 90 3.36 -4.12 -11.20
N ALA A 91 2.77 -4.04 -10.02
CA ALA A 91 3.11 -3.05 -9.01
C ALA A 91 3.42 -3.75 -7.67
N TRP A 92 4.40 -3.22 -6.95
CA TRP A 92 4.68 -3.67 -5.60
C TRP A 92 3.61 -3.16 -4.64
N THR A 93 3.28 -3.96 -3.64
CA THR A 93 2.46 -3.52 -2.51
C THR A 93 2.96 -4.20 -1.23
N TYR A 94 2.53 -3.69 -0.08
CA TYR A 94 3.03 -4.15 1.21
C TYR A 94 1.91 -4.82 1.99
N LEU A 95 2.10 -6.10 2.34
CA LEU A 95 1.15 -6.88 3.12
C LEU A 95 1.66 -7.09 4.54
N TYR A 96 0.74 -6.93 5.50
CA TYR A 96 1.07 -7.06 6.91
C TYR A 96 1.23 -8.53 7.28
N GLN A 97 2.15 -8.83 8.19
CA GLN A 97 2.48 -10.22 8.52
C GLN A 97 1.96 -10.70 9.86
N ASP A 98 1.76 -9.81 10.83
CA ASP A 98 1.31 -10.23 12.15
C ASP A 98 -0.20 -10.08 12.33
N THR A 99 -0.94 -11.11 11.94
CA THR A 99 -2.41 -11.10 11.97
C THR A 99 -2.97 -10.99 13.40
N ARG A 100 -2.17 -11.22 14.44
CA ARG A 100 -2.60 -11.07 15.83
C ARG A 100 -2.85 -9.63 16.23
N GLN A 101 -2.32 -8.67 15.47
CA GLN A 101 -2.49 -7.24 15.73
C GLN A 101 -3.71 -6.64 15.02
N LEU A 102 -4.41 -7.41 14.18
CA LEU A 102 -5.53 -6.92 13.41
C LEU A 102 -6.78 -6.84 14.28
N ARG A 103 -7.30 -5.63 14.50
CA ARG A 103 -8.42 -5.41 15.41
C ARG A 103 -9.58 -4.63 14.81
N LYS A 104 -9.29 -3.70 13.92
CA LYS A 104 -10.28 -2.73 13.45
C LYS A 104 -10.37 -2.77 11.92
N PRO A 105 -11.29 -3.57 11.37
CA PRO A 105 -11.46 -3.63 9.92
C PRO A 105 -11.99 -2.30 9.38
N ILE A 106 -11.55 -1.94 8.18
CA ILE A 106 -12.04 -0.78 7.44
C ILE A 106 -12.92 -1.30 6.31
N GLU A 107 -14.23 -1.33 6.54
CA GLU A 107 -15.17 -1.98 5.64
C GLU A 107 -15.28 -1.31 4.28
N SER A 108 -14.98 -0.01 4.20
CA SER A 108 -15.00 0.72 2.91
C SER A 108 -13.91 0.27 1.95
N GLY A 109 -12.83 -0.36 2.45
CA GLY A 109 -11.65 -0.68 1.64
C GLY A 109 -10.81 0.55 1.30
N ASP A 110 -11.11 1.70 1.89
CA ASP A 110 -10.46 2.98 1.61
C ASP A 110 -10.00 3.62 2.91
N TRP A 111 -8.68 3.71 3.10
CA TRP A 111 -8.07 4.32 4.28
C TRP A 111 -8.59 5.75 4.53
N CYS A 112 -8.82 6.49 3.45
CA CYS A 112 -9.30 7.87 3.53
C CYS A 112 -10.79 7.98 3.93
N LEU A 113 -11.52 6.88 3.92
CA LEU A 113 -12.94 6.79 4.30
C LEU A 113 -13.16 5.84 5.48
N ARG A 114 -12.17 5.71 6.35
CA ARG A 114 -12.26 4.86 7.53
C ARG A 114 -13.09 5.44 8.67
#